data_399114b9775c8ecad06280752af4fb77
#
_entry.id   399114b9775c8ecad06280752af4fb77
#
_cell.length_a   1.000
_cell.length_b   1.000
_cell.length_c   1.000
_cell.angle_alpha   90.00
_cell.angle_beta   90.00
_cell.angle_gamma   90.00
#
_symmetry.space_group_name_H-M   'P 1'
#
loop_
_entity.id
_entity.type
_entity.pdbx_description
1 polymer ?
#
loop_
_entity_poly.entity_id
_entity_poly.type
_entity_poly.pdbx_seq_one_letter_code
_entity_poly.pdbx_strand_id
1 'polypeptide(L)'
;MKVLLICSQGASTAIMCDRIRAAAQEADVDMEVRAVALAVATDYMEDADVILIGPQIRYMLSKLKKEVPDTPLADIDMYTYGTMNGKAVFEQIMELVK
;
A
#
# COMPACT_ATOMS: atom_id res chain seq x y z
N MET A 1 13.13 -1.09 1.02
CA MET A 1 12.00 -0.34 0.46
C MET A 1 10.88 -0.26 1.48
N LYS A 2 10.34 0.92 1.68
CA LYS A 2 9.25 1.14 2.64
C LYS A 2 7.94 1.32 1.90
N VAL A 3 6.99 0.42 2.17
CA VAL A 3 5.67 0.42 1.55
C VAL A 3 4.64 0.80 2.60
N LEU A 4 3.82 1.78 2.29
CA LEU A 4 2.75 2.22 3.17
C LEU A 4 1.40 1.86 2.57
N LEU A 5 0.57 1.17 3.35
CA LEU A 5 -0.81 0.90 3.00
C LEU A 5 -1.72 1.78 3.84
N ILE A 6 -2.59 2.52 3.18
CA ILE A 6 -3.55 3.39 3.86
C ILE A 6 -4.95 2.83 3.66
N CYS A 7 -5.71 2.70 4.75
CA CYS A 7 -7.08 2.21 4.69
C CYS A 7 -7.97 3.02 5.62
N SER A 8 -9.27 2.83 5.48
CA SER A 8 -10.24 3.52 6.35
C SER A 8 -10.18 3.00 7.79
N GLN A 9 -9.95 1.70 7.94
CA GLN A 9 -9.82 1.02 9.24
C GLN A 9 -8.76 -0.05 9.12
N GLY A 10 -7.90 -0.19 10.09
CA GLY A 10 -6.69 -0.99 9.97
C GLY A 10 -6.79 -2.50 10.03
N ALA A 11 -7.95 -3.08 10.39
CA ALA A 11 -8.03 -4.50 10.76
C ALA A 11 -7.70 -5.47 9.62
N SER A 12 -8.35 -5.33 8.45
CA SER A 12 -8.13 -6.24 7.32
C SER A 12 -6.81 -5.98 6.60
N THR A 13 -6.29 -4.78 6.75
CA THR A 13 -5.05 -4.38 6.08
C THR A 13 -3.83 -5.08 6.68
N ALA A 14 -3.90 -5.46 7.97
CA ALA A 14 -2.82 -6.20 8.61
C ALA A 14 -2.58 -7.55 7.92
N ILE A 15 -3.65 -8.24 7.55
CA ILE A 15 -3.56 -9.52 6.82
C ILE A 15 -2.93 -9.29 5.45
N MET A 16 -3.34 -8.23 4.77
CA MET A 16 -2.77 -7.89 3.47
C MET A 16 -1.26 -7.63 3.58
N CYS A 17 -0.84 -6.89 4.62
CA CYS A 17 0.58 -6.64 4.86
C CYS A 17 1.37 -7.94 5.01
N ASP A 18 0.85 -8.89 5.78
CA ASP A 18 1.51 -10.17 5.98
C ASP A 18 1.68 -10.92 4.67
N ARG A 19 0.67 -10.87 3.82
CA ARG A 19 0.71 -11.57 2.54
C ARG A 19 1.66 -10.89 1.55
N ILE A 20 1.74 -9.57 1.59
CA ILE A 20 2.70 -8.84 0.77
C ILE A 20 4.13 -9.16 1.21
N ARG A 21 4.36 -9.19 2.52
CA ARG A 21 5.68 -9.55 3.06
C ARG A 21 6.08 -10.96 2.65
N ALA A 22 5.15 -11.89 2.68
CA ALA A 22 5.42 -13.27 2.26
C ALA A 22 5.82 -13.34 0.78
N ALA A 23 5.12 -12.60 -0.07
CA ALA A 23 5.44 -12.54 -1.50
C ALA A 23 6.82 -11.92 -1.72
N ALA A 24 7.16 -10.88 -0.97
CA ALA A 24 8.46 -10.23 -1.06
C ALA A 24 9.58 -11.18 -0.64
N GLN A 25 9.37 -11.96 0.42
CA GLN A 25 10.34 -12.95 0.87
C GLN A 25 10.58 -14.02 -0.20
N GLU A 26 9.52 -14.51 -0.82
CA GLU A 26 9.63 -15.47 -1.90
C GLU A 26 10.46 -14.94 -3.07
N ALA A 27 10.32 -13.65 -3.35
CA ALA A 27 11.03 -13.00 -4.44
C ALA A 27 12.40 -12.47 -4.03
N ASP A 28 12.78 -12.67 -2.78
CA ASP A 28 14.05 -12.19 -2.21
C ASP A 28 14.18 -10.67 -2.31
N VAL A 29 13.09 -9.96 -2.04
CA VAL A 29 13.06 -8.50 -2.04
C VAL A 29 12.94 -7.99 -0.60
N ASP A 30 13.82 -7.07 -0.22
CA ASP A 30 13.77 -6.44 1.10
C ASP A 30 12.69 -5.36 1.10
N MET A 31 11.62 -5.60 1.85
CA MET A 31 10.45 -4.73 1.85
C MET A 31 9.85 -4.62 3.25
N GLU A 32 9.73 -3.39 3.73
CA GLU A 32 9.00 -3.09 4.96
C GLU A 32 7.59 -2.64 4.57
N VAL A 33 6.58 -3.33 5.09
CA VAL A 33 5.19 -3.02 4.78
C VAL A 33 4.50 -2.59 6.06
N ARG A 34 3.89 -1.43 6.04
CA ARG A 34 3.16 -0.87 7.18
C ARG A 34 1.77 -0.47 6.74
N ALA A 35 0.78 -0.74 7.58
CA ALA A 35 -0.59 -0.31 7.37
C ALA A 35 -0.96 0.77 8.39
N VAL A 36 -1.59 1.84 7.93
CA VAL A 36 -2.08 2.90 8.81
C VAL A 36 -3.48 3.30 8.39
N ALA A 37 -4.24 3.83 9.36
CA ALA A 37 -5.55 4.38 9.07
C ALA A 37 -5.41 5.74 8.38
N LEU A 38 -6.40 6.09 7.56
CA LEU A 38 -6.39 7.37 6.84
C LEU A 38 -6.20 8.57 7.78
N ALA A 39 -6.79 8.51 8.97
CA ALA A 39 -6.75 9.61 9.93
C ALA A 39 -5.32 10.00 10.35
N VAL A 40 -4.38 9.05 10.34
CA VAL A 40 -3.00 9.31 10.75
C VAL A 40 -1.99 9.15 9.62
N ALA A 41 -2.47 8.93 8.41
CA ALA A 41 -1.61 8.59 7.27
C ALA A 41 -0.56 9.67 6.96
N THR A 42 -0.93 10.93 7.10
CA THR A 42 -0.03 12.06 6.79
C THR A 42 1.30 11.98 7.52
N ASP A 43 1.27 11.46 8.76
CA ASP A 43 2.48 11.36 9.57
C ASP A 43 3.50 10.35 9.02
N TYR A 44 3.05 9.46 8.13
CA TYR A 44 3.88 8.36 7.63
C TYR A 44 4.22 8.47 6.15
N MET A 45 3.54 9.36 5.42
CA MET A 45 3.62 9.38 3.95
C MET A 45 4.99 9.81 3.42
N GLU A 46 5.62 10.77 4.08
CA GLU A 46 6.90 11.30 3.61
C GLU A 46 8.02 10.26 3.65
N ASP A 47 7.91 9.30 4.56
CA ASP A 47 8.93 8.29 4.77
C ASP A 47 8.76 7.08 3.86
N ALA A 48 7.68 7.01 3.11
CA ALA A 48 7.37 5.86 2.28
C ALA A 48 7.99 5.98 0.88
N ASP A 49 8.46 4.86 0.36
CA ASP A 49 8.96 4.78 -1.01
C ASP A 49 7.82 4.55 -2.01
N VAL A 50 6.75 3.91 -1.57
CA VAL A 50 5.56 3.69 -2.36
C VAL A 50 4.35 3.63 -1.44
N ILE A 51 3.22 4.14 -1.91
CA ILE A 51 1.99 4.19 -1.11
C ILE A 51 0.86 3.54 -1.90
N LEU A 52 0.11 2.67 -1.23
CA LEU A 52 -1.09 2.08 -1.78
C LEU A 52 -2.26 2.38 -0.86
N ILE A 53 -3.42 2.65 -1.45
CA ILE A 53 -4.62 2.92 -0.68
C ILE A 53 -5.68 1.85 -0.96
N GLY A 54 -6.46 1.53 0.06
CA GLY A 54 -7.54 0.56 -0.08
C GLY A 54 -8.64 1.08 -1.01
N PRO A 55 -9.39 0.18 -1.66
CA PRO A 55 -10.41 0.61 -2.61
C PRO A 55 -11.54 1.42 -1.98
N GLN A 56 -11.76 1.26 -0.67
CA GLN A 56 -12.80 2.00 0.04
C GLN A 56 -12.53 3.50 0.11
N ILE A 57 -11.26 3.89 -0.02
CA ILE A 57 -10.86 5.31 0.06
C ILE A 57 -10.21 5.79 -1.23
N ARG A 58 -10.50 5.15 -2.35
CA ARG A 58 -9.90 5.55 -3.63
C ARG A 58 -10.27 6.98 -4.02
N TYR A 59 -11.37 7.51 -3.50
CA TYR A 59 -11.75 8.91 -3.73
C TYR A 59 -10.73 9.89 -3.16
N MET A 60 -9.85 9.43 -2.27
CA MET A 60 -8.79 10.25 -1.70
C MET A 60 -7.52 10.28 -2.54
N LEU A 61 -7.46 9.51 -3.61
CA LEU A 61 -6.23 9.33 -4.40
C LEU A 61 -5.63 10.67 -4.85
N SER A 62 -6.45 11.53 -5.46
CA SER A 62 -5.98 12.83 -5.96
C SER A 62 -5.46 13.73 -4.84
N LYS A 63 -6.17 13.74 -3.71
CA LYS A 63 -5.77 14.56 -2.58
C LYS A 63 -4.45 14.10 -1.99
N LEU A 64 -4.30 12.80 -1.80
CA LEU A 64 -3.07 12.23 -1.24
C LEU A 64 -1.90 12.40 -2.19
N LYS A 65 -2.14 12.29 -3.49
CA LYS A 65 -1.10 12.49 -4.49
C LYS A 65 -0.53 13.90 -4.46
N LYS A 66 -1.36 14.88 -4.18
CA LYS A 66 -0.92 16.28 -4.05
C LYS A 66 0.00 16.49 -2.85
N GLU A 67 -0.17 15.70 -1.80
CA GLU A 67 0.67 15.80 -0.61
C GLU A 67 2.05 15.19 -0.83
N VAL A 68 2.16 14.18 -1.69
CA VAL A 68 3.44 13.51 -1.98
C VAL A 68 3.60 13.34 -3.51
N PRO A 69 3.78 14.46 -4.24
CA PRO A 69 3.77 14.40 -5.71
C PRO A 69 4.87 13.54 -6.31
N ASP A 70 5.96 13.34 -5.58
CA ASP A 70 7.11 12.58 -6.09
C ASP A 70 7.08 11.10 -5.67
N THR A 71 6.11 10.71 -4.85
CA THR A 71 6.02 9.33 -4.36
C THR A 71 5.01 8.55 -5.19
N PRO A 72 5.39 7.36 -5.71
CA PRO A 72 4.41 6.51 -6.40
C PRO A 72 3.23 6.19 -5.48
N LEU A 73 2.03 6.41 -5.97
CA LEU A 73 0.82 6.24 -5.19
C LEU A 73 -0.29 5.69 -6.09
N ALA A 74 -0.94 4.63 -5.65
CA ALA A 74 -2.03 4.01 -6.41
C ALA A 74 -3.03 3.36 -5.47
N ASP A 75 -4.22 3.08 -5.99
CA ASP A 75 -5.22 2.32 -5.24
C ASP A 75 -5.09 0.83 -5.56
N ILE A 76 -5.51 0.01 -4.60
CA ILE A 76 -5.57 -1.43 -4.80
C ILE A 76 -6.92 -1.77 -5.41
N ASP A 77 -6.91 -2.61 -6.44
CA ASP A 77 -8.13 -3.10 -7.07
C ASP A 77 -9.03 -3.80 -6.04
N MET A 78 -10.34 -3.58 -6.15
CA MET A 78 -11.31 -4.11 -5.20
C MET A 78 -11.30 -5.64 -5.13
N TYR A 79 -11.16 -6.30 -6.27
CA TYR A 79 -11.09 -7.75 -6.32
C TYR A 79 -9.81 -8.27 -5.64
N THR A 80 -8.69 -7.66 -5.95
CA THR A 80 -7.40 -8.00 -5.35
C THR A 80 -7.42 -7.81 -3.84
N TYR A 81 -8.00 -6.70 -3.38
CA TYR A 81 -8.13 -6.44 -1.96
C TYR A 81 -9.09 -7.42 -1.28
N GLY A 82 -10.24 -7.66 -1.91
CA GLY A 82 -11.26 -8.55 -1.35
C GLY A 82 -10.79 -9.99 -1.21
N THR A 83 -9.92 -10.46 -2.10
CA THR A 83 -9.35 -11.81 -2.03
C THR A 83 -8.06 -11.88 -1.21
N MET A 84 -7.62 -10.74 -0.68
CA MET A 84 -6.35 -10.63 0.07
C MET A 84 -5.17 -11.19 -0.72
N ASN A 85 -5.12 -10.87 -2.01
CA ASN A 85 -4.08 -11.38 -2.90
C ASN A 85 -2.79 -10.56 -2.76
N GLY A 86 -2.01 -10.89 -1.75
CA GLY A 86 -0.76 -10.16 -1.46
C GLY A 86 0.26 -10.24 -2.58
N LYS A 87 0.29 -11.34 -3.31
CA LYS A 87 1.20 -11.50 -4.45
C LYS A 87 0.88 -10.51 -5.56
N ALA A 88 -0.41 -10.33 -5.86
CA ALA A 88 -0.82 -9.35 -6.88
C ALA A 88 -0.47 -7.93 -6.46
N VAL A 89 -0.66 -7.62 -5.17
CA VAL A 89 -0.29 -6.30 -4.64
C VAL A 89 1.23 -6.11 -4.69
N PHE A 90 2.00 -7.15 -4.34
CA PHE A 90 3.45 -7.10 -4.45
C PHE A 90 3.89 -6.79 -5.89
N GLU A 91 3.27 -7.44 -6.86
CA GLU A 91 3.58 -7.19 -8.28
C GLU A 91 3.24 -5.76 -8.68
N GLN A 92 2.11 -5.23 -8.19
CA GLN A 92 1.73 -3.83 -8.42
C GLN A 92 2.78 -2.88 -7.86
N ILE A 93 3.27 -3.15 -6.64
CA ILE A 93 4.31 -2.35 -6.01
C ILE A 93 5.56 -2.32 -6.86
N MET A 94 6.00 -3.48 -7.34
CA MET A 94 7.20 -3.58 -8.15
C MET A 94 7.06 -2.82 -9.47
N GLU A 95 5.87 -2.80 -10.05
CA GLU A 95 5.61 -2.00 -11.25
C GLU A 95 5.68 -0.50 -10.97
N LEU A 96 5.19 -0.08 -9.81
CA LEU A 96 5.18 1.34 -9.44
C LEU A 96 6.58 1.90 -9.19
N VAL A 97 7.50 1.08 -8.69
CA VAL A 97 8.86 1.53 -8.36
C VAL A 97 9.88 1.21 -9.46
N LYS A 98 9.41 0.72 -10.55
CA LYS A 98 10.23 0.27 -11.67
C LYS A 98 10.99 1.41 -12.36
#